data_8de9e7eb8435420c6c08e04e3f06fa7e
#
_entry.id   8de9e7eb8435420c6c08e04e3f06fa7e
#
_cell.length_a   1.000
_cell.length_b   1.000
_cell.length_c   1.000
_cell.angle_alpha   90.00
_cell.angle_beta   90.00
_cell.angle_gamma   90.00
#
_symmetry.space_group_name_H-M   'P 1'
#
loop_
_entity.id
_entity.type
_entity.pdbx_description
1 polymer ?
#
loop_
_entity_poly.entity_id
_entity_poly.type
_entity_poly.pdbx_seq_one_letter_code
_entity_poly.pdbx_strand_id
1 'polypeptide(L)'
;MKILVLNASPKGKNSATVHTALYLQALHPEHEFTFVPVGQRIKSYEKDLSPLRTELERADMLLFSYPVYTFIAPSQLHRLIELIKADGVDLSGKFATQITTSKHFYDVTAHRYVEENCLDLGMRVIRGLSADMEDLTTERGREEARDFFDQLMFSCEHGPFVTPCPKAPARERTVYRPSLPETAKSAAKDVVIVTNCASEDENLANMIADFRAALPCESRVVNLREFPF
;
A
#
# COMPACT_ATOMS: atom_id res chain seq x y z
N MET A 1 -11.48 -13.64 -17.28
CA MET A 1 -10.96 -13.45 -15.89
C MET A 1 -11.92 -12.63 -15.06
N LYS A 2 -11.94 -12.88 -13.74
CA LYS A 2 -12.64 -12.05 -12.74
C LYS A 2 -11.67 -11.05 -12.15
N ILE A 3 -11.84 -9.79 -12.48
CA ILE A 3 -10.96 -8.69 -12.09
C ILE A 3 -11.66 -7.85 -11.01
N LEU A 4 -11.12 -7.87 -9.80
CA LEU A 4 -11.61 -7.07 -8.69
C LEU A 4 -10.88 -5.73 -8.64
N VAL A 5 -11.59 -4.65 -8.98
CA VAL A 5 -11.04 -3.29 -8.95
C VAL A 5 -11.24 -2.69 -7.56
N LEU A 6 -10.15 -2.53 -6.83
CA LEU A 6 -10.10 -1.92 -5.51
C LEU A 6 -9.85 -0.41 -5.65
N ASN A 7 -10.96 0.36 -5.77
CA ASN A 7 -10.87 1.82 -5.90
C ASN A 7 -10.60 2.49 -4.55
N ALA A 8 -9.35 2.83 -4.30
CA ALA A 8 -8.92 3.47 -3.05
C ALA A 8 -8.95 5.00 -3.10
N SER A 9 -9.48 5.60 -4.19
CA SER A 9 -9.66 7.04 -4.24
C SER A 9 -10.76 7.52 -3.30
N PRO A 10 -10.51 8.56 -2.48
CA PRO A 10 -11.55 9.18 -1.67
C PRO A 10 -12.66 9.83 -2.51
N LYS A 11 -12.40 10.13 -3.79
CA LYS A 11 -13.42 10.66 -4.73
C LYS A 11 -14.38 9.58 -5.26
N GLY A 12 -14.14 8.31 -4.94
CA GLY A 12 -14.97 7.18 -5.37
C GLY A 12 -15.12 7.11 -6.88
N LYS A 13 -16.36 7.01 -7.38
CA LYS A 13 -16.66 6.93 -8.82
C LYS A 13 -16.27 8.17 -9.64
N ASN A 14 -16.01 9.28 -8.99
CA ASN A 14 -15.58 10.54 -9.65
C ASN A 14 -14.04 10.66 -9.75
N SER A 15 -13.31 9.59 -9.46
CA SER A 15 -11.86 9.55 -9.59
C SER A 15 -11.43 9.36 -11.04
N ALA A 16 -10.49 10.15 -11.53
CA ALA A 16 -9.88 9.95 -12.84
C ALA A 16 -9.28 8.54 -12.97
N THR A 17 -8.63 8.06 -11.90
CA THR A 17 -8.00 6.73 -11.89
C THR A 17 -9.00 5.60 -12.14
N VAL A 18 -10.19 5.65 -11.51
CA VAL A 18 -11.20 4.60 -11.73
C VAL A 18 -11.80 4.67 -13.12
N HIS A 19 -11.82 5.85 -13.75
CA HIS A 19 -12.30 5.98 -15.13
C HIS A 19 -11.41 5.22 -16.10
N THR A 20 -10.10 5.11 -15.87
CA THR A 20 -9.23 4.24 -16.68
C THR A 20 -9.66 2.77 -16.59
N ALA A 21 -9.95 2.27 -15.38
CA ALA A 21 -10.46 0.91 -15.22
C ALA A 21 -11.84 0.71 -15.86
N LEU A 22 -12.74 1.71 -15.78
CA LEU A 22 -14.04 1.66 -16.46
C LEU A 22 -13.91 1.70 -17.98
N TYR A 23 -12.95 2.47 -18.51
CA TYR A 23 -12.64 2.47 -19.93
C TYR A 23 -12.16 1.09 -20.41
N LEU A 24 -11.27 0.45 -19.66
CA LEU A 24 -10.81 -0.91 -19.97
C LEU A 24 -11.96 -1.93 -19.89
N GLN A 25 -12.82 -1.85 -18.87
CA GLN A 25 -14.02 -2.69 -18.80
C GLN A 25 -14.91 -2.56 -20.04
N ALA A 26 -15.10 -1.34 -20.53
CA ALA A 26 -15.95 -1.10 -21.71
C ALA A 26 -15.34 -1.69 -23.00
N LEU A 27 -14.02 -1.77 -23.10
CA LEU A 27 -13.32 -2.35 -24.24
C LEU A 27 -13.22 -3.88 -24.18
N HIS A 28 -13.25 -4.46 -22.99
CA HIS A 28 -13.01 -5.88 -22.74
C HIS A 28 -14.19 -6.55 -22.01
N PRO A 29 -15.38 -6.61 -22.66
CA PRO A 29 -16.60 -7.18 -22.07
C PRO A 29 -16.50 -8.69 -21.80
N GLU A 30 -15.49 -9.38 -22.34
CA GLU A 30 -15.19 -10.79 -22.09
C GLU A 30 -14.62 -11.04 -20.69
N HIS A 31 -14.22 -10.00 -19.97
CA HIS A 31 -13.75 -10.06 -18.58
C HIS A 31 -14.80 -9.54 -17.60
N GLU A 32 -14.93 -10.18 -16.45
CA GLU A 32 -15.84 -9.76 -15.38
C GLU A 32 -15.12 -8.75 -14.46
N PHE A 33 -15.53 -7.48 -14.50
CA PHE A 33 -15.01 -6.43 -13.62
C PHE A 33 -15.97 -6.17 -12.47
N THR A 34 -15.50 -6.31 -11.24
CA THR A 34 -16.21 -5.92 -10.02
C THR A 34 -15.53 -4.74 -9.37
N PHE A 35 -16.27 -3.66 -9.08
CA PHE A 35 -15.70 -2.43 -8.51
C PHE A 35 -16.06 -2.28 -7.04
N VAL A 36 -15.06 -2.15 -6.18
CA VAL A 36 -15.21 -1.94 -4.74
C VAL A 36 -14.71 -0.55 -4.36
N PRO A 37 -15.57 0.35 -3.83
CA PRO A 37 -15.20 1.72 -3.46
C PRO A 37 -14.49 1.78 -2.10
N VAL A 38 -13.27 1.27 -2.03
CA VAL A 38 -12.45 1.17 -0.81
C VAL A 38 -12.28 2.52 -0.13
N GLY A 39 -11.90 3.55 -0.91
CA GLY A 39 -11.62 4.88 -0.36
C GLY A 39 -12.79 5.51 0.40
N GLN A 40 -14.02 5.12 0.06
CA GLN A 40 -15.24 5.63 0.71
C GLN A 40 -15.76 4.70 1.80
N ARG A 41 -15.40 3.42 1.77
CA ARG A 41 -15.97 2.38 2.66
C ARG A 41 -14.98 1.82 3.66
N ILE A 42 -13.77 2.35 3.75
CA ILE A 42 -12.73 1.80 4.62
C ILE A 42 -13.18 1.64 6.08
N LYS A 43 -13.89 2.61 6.64
CA LYS A 43 -14.44 2.54 8.01
C LYS A 43 -15.50 1.44 8.20
N SER A 44 -16.16 1.00 7.13
CA SER A 44 -17.06 -0.16 7.18
C SER A 44 -16.26 -1.45 7.21
N TYR A 45 -15.19 -1.53 6.41
CA TYR A 45 -14.30 -2.69 6.35
C TYR A 45 -13.49 -2.88 7.64
N GLU A 46 -13.19 -1.81 8.37
CA GLU A 46 -12.61 -1.89 9.72
C GLU A 46 -13.51 -2.60 10.73
N LYS A 47 -14.83 -2.54 10.52
CA LYS A 47 -15.83 -3.20 11.39
C LYS A 47 -16.12 -4.62 10.94
N ASP A 48 -16.21 -4.82 9.63
CA ASP A 48 -16.55 -6.12 9.03
C ASP A 48 -15.96 -6.20 7.61
N LEU A 49 -14.94 -7.05 7.43
CA LEU A 49 -14.30 -7.31 6.15
C LEU A 49 -15.00 -8.40 5.33
N SER A 50 -15.91 -9.16 5.92
CA SER A 50 -16.53 -10.34 5.29
C SER A 50 -17.13 -10.10 3.90
N PRO A 51 -17.82 -8.98 3.63
CA PRO A 51 -18.35 -8.70 2.28
C PRO A 51 -17.22 -8.56 1.23
N LEU A 52 -16.11 -7.95 1.61
CA LEU A 52 -14.96 -7.81 0.73
C LEU A 52 -14.18 -9.13 0.60
N ARG A 53 -14.06 -9.89 1.67
CA ARG A 53 -13.40 -11.19 1.67
C ARG A 53 -13.97 -12.11 0.60
N THR A 54 -15.30 -12.19 0.48
CA THR A 54 -15.97 -12.99 -0.55
C THR A 54 -15.54 -12.58 -1.96
N GLU A 55 -15.44 -11.28 -2.24
CA GLU A 55 -15.00 -10.79 -3.55
C GLU A 55 -13.49 -11.05 -3.79
N LEU A 56 -12.66 -10.91 -2.74
CA LEU A 56 -11.24 -11.25 -2.81
C LEU A 56 -11.01 -12.73 -3.14
N GLU A 57 -11.77 -13.63 -2.50
CA GLU A 57 -11.69 -15.07 -2.74
C GLU A 57 -12.12 -15.45 -4.16
N ARG A 58 -13.14 -14.79 -4.71
CA ARG A 58 -13.69 -15.06 -6.06
C ARG A 58 -12.83 -14.51 -7.20
N ALA A 59 -12.05 -13.49 -6.97
CA ALA A 59 -11.26 -12.82 -7.98
C ALA A 59 -10.08 -13.68 -8.46
N ASP A 60 -9.78 -13.60 -9.76
CA ASP A 60 -8.54 -14.14 -10.35
C ASP A 60 -7.41 -13.10 -10.25
N MET A 61 -7.79 -11.81 -10.30
CA MET A 61 -6.87 -10.67 -10.27
C MET A 61 -7.39 -9.55 -9.38
N LEU A 62 -6.51 -8.93 -8.61
CA LEU A 62 -6.75 -7.68 -7.92
C LEU A 62 -6.12 -6.51 -8.70
N LEU A 63 -6.95 -5.54 -9.08
CA LEU A 63 -6.53 -4.29 -9.72
C LEU A 63 -6.67 -3.14 -8.73
N PHE A 64 -5.56 -2.65 -8.21
CA PHE A 64 -5.54 -1.52 -7.30
C PHE A 64 -5.63 -0.21 -8.10
N SER A 65 -6.70 0.55 -7.89
CA SER A 65 -6.96 1.82 -8.59
C SER A 65 -6.93 2.98 -7.59
N TYR A 66 -5.90 3.86 -7.67
CA TYR A 66 -5.74 4.94 -6.70
C TYR A 66 -4.94 6.13 -7.22
N PRO A 67 -5.22 7.35 -6.74
CA PRO A 67 -4.37 8.51 -6.98
C PRO A 67 -3.13 8.46 -6.09
N VAL A 68 -2.00 8.97 -6.59
CA VAL A 68 -0.80 9.15 -5.78
C VAL A 68 -0.81 10.52 -5.11
N TYR A 69 -0.67 10.54 -3.81
CA TYR A 69 -0.59 11.76 -3.00
C TYR A 69 0.79 11.86 -2.35
N THR A 70 1.57 12.87 -2.75
CA THR A 70 2.90 13.11 -2.17
C THR A 70 3.74 11.83 -2.12
N PHE A 71 3.91 11.18 -3.28
CA PHE A 71 4.71 9.96 -3.51
C PHE A 71 4.10 8.65 -3.03
N ILE A 72 3.05 8.66 -2.22
CA ILE A 72 2.50 7.46 -1.59
C ILE A 72 1.05 7.18 -2.00
N ALA A 73 0.62 5.95 -1.76
CA ALA A 73 -0.78 5.55 -1.88
C ALA A 73 -1.65 6.21 -0.80
N PRO A 74 -2.96 6.40 -1.02
CA PRO A 74 -3.87 6.95 -0.01
C PRO A 74 -3.90 6.09 1.25
N SER A 75 -4.07 6.73 2.42
CA SER A 75 -4.14 6.04 3.72
C SER A 75 -5.21 4.95 3.78
N GLN A 76 -6.31 5.13 3.05
CA GLN A 76 -7.36 4.12 2.93
C GLN A 76 -6.87 2.82 2.27
N LEU A 77 -5.92 2.90 1.31
CA LEU A 77 -5.32 1.73 0.70
C LEU A 77 -4.34 1.04 1.66
N HIS A 78 -3.52 1.82 2.36
CA HIS A 78 -2.66 1.28 3.41
C HIS A 78 -3.49 0.49 4.43
N ARG A 79 -4.57 1.11 4.91
CA ARG A 79 -5.45 0.48 5.89
C ARG A 79 -6.13 -0.78 5.37
N LEU A 80 -6.57 -0.78 4.11
CA LEU A 80 -7.14 -1.98 3.48
C LEU A 80 -6.14 -3.13 3.46
N ILE A 81 -4.90 -2.87 3.05
CA ILE A 81 -3.85 -3.89 3.00
C ILE A 81 -3.58 -4.48 4.39
N GLU A 82 -3.55 -3.65 5.43
CA GLU A 82 -3.44 -4.11 6.82
C GLU A 82 -4.60 -5.03 7.20
N LEU A 83 -5.83 -4.64 6.86
CA LEU A 83 -7.03 -5.45 7.15
C LEU A 83 -7.00 -6.79 6.42
N ILE A 84 -6.60 -6.83 5.15
CA ILE A 84 -6.45 -8.07 4.37
C ILE A 84 -5.39 -8.98 5.01
N LYS A 85 -4.25 -8.42 5.41
CA LYS A 85 -3.19 -9.18 6.10
C LYS A 85 -3.66 -9.73 7.46
N ALA A 86 -4.41 -8.94 8.22
CA ALA A 86 -4.95 -9.35 9.52
C ALA A 86 -6.05 -10.41 9.42
N ASP A 87 -6.88 -10.33 8.39
CA ASP A 87 -7.96 -11.31 8.12
C ASP A 87 -7.40 -12.68 7.71
N GLY A 88 -6.23 -12.70 7.04
CA GLY A 88 -5.59 -13.93 6.61
C GLY A 88 -6.25 -14.61 5.41
N VAL A 89 -7.02 -13.87 4.61
CA VAL A 89 -7.58 -14.41 3.35
C VAL A 89 -6.46 -14.91 2.44
N ASP A 90 -6.63 -16.10 1.86
CA ASP A 90 -5.64 -16.68 0.95
C ASP A 90 -5.74 -16.05 -0.45
N LEU A 91 -4.73 -15.28 -0.81
CA LEU A 91 -4.58 -14.66 -2.13
C LEU A 91 -3.45 -15.31 -2.95
N SER A 92 -2.91 -16.42 -2.48
CA SER A 92 -1.78 -17.10 -3.12
C SER A 92 -2.07 -17.46 -4.58
N GLY A 93 -1.13 -17.09 -5.45
CA GLY A 93 -1.21 -17.40 -6.87
C GLY A 93 -2.16 -16.53 -7.69
N LYS A 94 -2.97 -15.67 -7.07
CA LYS A 94 -3.78 -14.67 -7.78
C LYS A 94 -2.88 -13.60 -8.39
N PHE A 95 -3.33 -12.96 -9.45
CA PHE A 95 -2.61 -11.84 -10.05
C PHE A 95 -2.91 -10.54 -9.32
N ALA A 96 -1.91 -9.64 -9.29
CA ALA A 96 -2.06 -8.27 -8.81
C ALA A 96 -1.41 -7.29 -9.78
N THR A 97 -2.10 -6.19 -10.02
CA THR A 97 -1.60 -5.05 -10.77
C THR A 97 -2.22 -3.76 -10.24
N GLN A 98 -1.80 -2.63 -10.77
CA GLN A 98 -2.27 -1.33 -10.30
C GLN A 98 -2.41 -0.31 -11.44
N ILE A 99 -3.36 0.58 -11.29
CA ILE A 99 -3.51 1.80 -12.11
C ILE A 99 -3.43 2.97 -11.16
N THR A 100 -2.52 3.88 -11.43
CA THR A 100 -2.37 5.11 -10.65
C THR A 100 -2.58 6.35 -11.52
N THR A 101 -2.95 7.46 -10.89
CA THR A 101 -2.86 8.78 -11.50
C THR A 101 -1.96 9.68 -10.68
N SER A 102 -0.98 10.28 -11.36
CA SER A 102 -0.03 11.24 -10.81
C SER A 102 0.32 12.26 -11.90
N LYS A 103 1.38 13.01 -11.71
CA LYS A 103 1.97 13.83 -12.78
C LYS A 103 3.16 13.12 -13.44
N HIS A 104 3.01 11.81 -13.73
CA HIS A 104 3.98 10.91 -14.37
C HIS A 104 5.31 10.72 -13.65
N PHE A 105 5.45 11.19 -12.43
CA PHE A 105 6.66 11.02 -11.62
C PHE A 105 6.33 11.02 -10.13
N TYR A 106 7.27 10.55 -9.34
CA TYR A 106 7.13 10.40 -7.88
C TYR A 106 6.10 9.36 -7.41
N ASP A 107 5.70 8.44 -8.27
CA ASP A 107 4.77 7.34 -7.94
C ASP A 107 5.48 6.01 -7.63
N VAL A 108 6.79 5.92 -7.88
CA VAL A 108 7.58 4.70 -7.68
C VAL A 108 7.42 4.13 -6.27
N THR A 109 7.43 4.98 -5.24
CA THR A 109 7.24 4.55 -3.85
C THR A 109 5.86 3.95 -3.62
N ALA A 110 4.81 4.55 -4.18
CA ALA A 110 3.45 4.05 -4.09
C ALA A 110 3.30 2.70 -4.80
N HIS A 111 3.87 2.57 -6.02
CA HIS A 111 3.86 1.33 -6.78
C HIS A 111 4.57 0.21 -6.02
N ARG A 112 5.79 0.46 -5.57
CA ARG A 112 6.59 -0.52 -4.84
C ARG A 112 5.89 -0.97 -3.54
N TYR A 113 5.28 -0.03 -2.82
CA TYR A 113 4.52 -0.37 -1.62
C TYR A 113 3.41 -1.39 -1.90
N VAL A 114 2.60 -1.17 -2.94
CA VAL A 114 1.52 -2.11 -3.31
C VAL A 114 2.10 -3.44 -3.80
N GLU A 115 3.11 -3.41 -4.67
CA GLU A 115 3.77 -4.60 -5.22
C GLU A 115 4.35 -5.50 -4.12
N GLU A 116 5.15 -4.92 -3.20
CA GLU A 116 5.77 -5.66 -2.11
C GLU A 116 4.72 -6.29 -1.17
N ASN A 117 3.64 -5.54 -0.87
CA ASN A 117 2.55 -6.08 -0.05
C ASN A 117 1.77 -7.20 -0.76
N CYS A 118 1.58 -7.11 -2.08
CA CYS A 118 0.97 -8.19 -2.87
C CYS A 118 1.86 -9.44 -2.89
N LEU A 119 3.17 -9.27 -3.01
CA LEU A 119 4.12 -10.37 -2.91
C LEU A 119 4.09 -11.03 -1.52
N ASP A 120 4.02 -10.23 -0.44
CA ASP A 120 3.85 -10.74 0.93
C ASP A 120 2.57 -11.58 1.11
N LEU A 121 1.51 -11.22 0.38
CA LEU A 121 0.23 -11.94 0.36
C LEU A 121 0.23 -13.16 -0.58
N GLY A 122 1.36 -13.51 -1.18
CA GLY A 122 1.50 -14.68 -2.03
C GLY A 122 1.06 -14.48 -3.49
N MET A 123 0.78 -13.24 -3.90
CA MET A 123 0.26 -12.94 -5.23
C MET A 123 1.37 -12.87 -6.29
N ARG A 124 0.97 -13.01 -7.57
CA ARG A 124 1.82 -12.78 -8.74
C ARG A 124 1.63 -11.35 -9.21
N VAL A 125 2.69 -10.56 -9.19
CA VAL A 125 2.61 -9.13 -9.48
C VAL A 125 3.01 -8.83 -10.92
N ILE A 126 2.17 -8.10 -11.63
CA ILE A 126 2.44 -7.57 -12.97
C ILE A 126 2.52 -6.04 -12.86
N ARG A 127 3.47 -5.45 -13.58
CA ARG A 127 3.70 -4.00 -13.56
C ARG A 127 2.42 -3.22 -13.86
N GLY A 128 2.18 -2.18 -13.06
CA GLY A 128 1.02 -1.31 -13.19
C GLY A 128 1.19 -0.18 -14.20
N LEU A 129 0.08 0.51 -14.47
CA LEU A 129 0.01 1.72 -15.28
C LEU A 129 0.17 2.96 -14.39
N SER A 130 1.13 3.81 -14.75
CA SER A 130 1.26 5.18 -14.23
C SER A 130 0.67 6.15 -15.23
N ALA A 131 -0.51 6.70 -14.94
CA ALA A 131 -1.23 7.60 -15.83
C ALA A 131 -1.25 9.04 -15.29
N ASP A 132 -1.44 10.03 -16.16
CA ASP A 132 -1.83 11.36 -15.75
C ASP A 132 -3.38 11.48 -15.69
N MET A 133 -3.86 12.47 -14.95
CA MET A 133 -5.29 12.71 -14.79
C MET A 133 -6.00 13.04 -16.12
N GLU A 134 -5.27 13.52 -17.12
CA GLU A 134 -5.78 13.95 -18.41
C GLU A 134 -5.58 12.92 -19.52
N ASP A 135 -4.91 11.80 -19.26
CA ASP A 135 -4.51 10.82 -20.29
C ASP A 135 -5.71 10.30 -21.10
N LEU A 136 -6.82 9.94 -20.45
CA LEU A 136 -8.00 9.48 -21.18
C LEU A 136 -8.64 10.55 -22.09
N THR A 137 -8.29 11.82 -21.95
CA THR A 137 -8.76 12.90 -22.83
C THR A 137 -7.96 12.96 -24.13
N THR A 138 -6.81 12.31 -24.19
CA THR A 138 -5.90 12.26 -25.35
C THR A 138 -5.94 10.88 -26.01
N GLU A 139 -5.67 10.84 -27.33
CA GLU A 139 -5.56 9.55 -28.03
C GLU A 139 -4.39 8.72 -27.50
N ARG A 140 -3.24 9.35 -27.30
CA ARG A 140 -2.05 8.72 -26.76
C ARG A 140 -2.32 8.05 -25.40
N GLY A 141 -2.95 8.74 -24.47
CA GLY A 141 -3.23 8.14 -23.15
C GLY A 141 -4.25 7.01 -23.21
N ARG A 142 -5.21 7.08 -24.17
CA ARG A 142 -6.10 5.93 -24.45
C ARG A 142 -5.37 4.74 -25.05
N GLU A 143 -4.40 4.96 -25.93
CA GLU A 143 -3.52 3.91 -26.45
C GLU A 143 -2.68 3.29 -25.35
N GLU A 144 -2.02 4.09 -24.53
CA GLU A 144 -1.22 3.62 -23.39
C GLU A 144 -2.06 2.74 -22.43
N ALA A 145 -3.31 3.10 -22.20
CA ALA A 145 -4.22 2.29 -21.39
C ALA A 145 -4.58 0.94 -22.06
N ARG A 146 -4.81 0.93 -23.39
CA ARG A 146 -5.06 -0.30 -24.16
C ARG A 146 -3.83 -1.20 -24.14
N ASP A 147 -2.67 -0.65 -24.48
CA ASP A 147 -1.40 -1.39 -24.53
C ASP A 147 -1.06 -2.00 -23.15
N PHE A 148 -1.31 -1.23 -22.09
CA PHE A 148 -1.17 -1.74 -20.72
C PHE A 148 -2.04 -2.99 -20.50
N PHE A 149 -3.32 -2.96 -20.90
CA PHE A 149 -4.21 -4.07 -20.65
C PHE A 149 -3.88 -5.28 -21.49
N ASP A 150 -3.52 -5.09 -22.76
CA ASP A 150 -3.05 -6.16 -23.65
C ASP A 150 -1.78 -6.82 -23.10
N GLN A 151 -0.81 -6.01 -22.65
CA GLN A 151 0.39 -6.50 -21.98
C GLN A 151 0.08 -7.24 -20.67
N LEU A 152 -0.89 -6.74 -19.90
CA LEU A 152 -1.34 -7.38 -18.66
C LEU A 152 -1.90 -8.78 -18.94
N MET A 153 -2.79 -8.91 -19.92
CA MET A 153 -3.38 -10.20 -20.29
C MET A 153 -2.33 -11.16 -20.85
N PHE A 154 -1.44 -10.67 -21.72
CA PHE A 154 -0.32 -11.46 -22.21
C PHE A 154 0.57 -11.97 -21.06
N SER A 155 0.88 -11.10 -20.08
CA SER A 155 1.71 -11.47 -18.94
C SER A 155 1.03 -12.48 -18.01
N CYS A 156 -0.29 -12.45 -17.88
CA CYS A 156 -1.02 -13.48 -17.13
C CYS A 156 -0.85 -14.88 -17.73
N GLU A 157 -0.78 -14.98 -19.06
CA GLU A 157 -0.69 -16.25 -19.78
C GLU A 157 0.76 -16.74 -19.94
N HIS A 158 1.68 -15.83 -20.22
CA HIS A 158 3.03 -16.16 -20.67
C HIS A 158 4.14 -15.61 -19.77
N GLY A 159 3.83 -14.69 -18.85
CA GLY A 159 4.81 -13.88 -18.15
C GLY A 159 5.31 -12.68 -19.01
N PRO A 160 6.21 -11.85 -18.48
CA PRO A 160 6.77 -11.96 -17.13
C PRO A 160 5.82 -11.45 -16.04
N PHE A 161 5.91 -12.07 -14.88
CA PHE A 161 5.33 -11.57 -13.63
C PHE A 161 6.30 -11.86 -12.47
N VAL A 162 6.23 -11.06 -11.42
CA VAL A 162 7.04 -11.25 -10.22
C VAL A 162 6.30 -12.21 -9.28
N THR A 163 7.00 -13.22 -8.81
CA THR A 163 6.47 -14.18 -7.82
C THR A 163 7.01 -13.88 -6.43
N PRO A 164 6.27 -14.27 -5.36
CA PRO A 164 6.77 -14.16 -4.01
C PRO A 164 8.12 -14.86 -3.84
N CYS A 165 9.04 -14.16 -3.17
CA CYS A 165 10.28 -14.79 -2.76
C CYS A 165 10.01 -15.71 -1.56
N PRO A 166 10.66 -16.89 -1.45
CA PRO A 166 10.55 -17.70 -0.24
C PRO A 166 10.91 -16.86 0.99
N LYS A 167 10.09 -16.96 2.03
CA LYS A 167 10.38 -16.26 3.30
C LYS A 167 11.76 -16.67 3.79
N ALA A 168 12.62 -15.68 4.01
CA ALA A 168 13.87 -15.93 4.69
C ALA A 168 13.59 -16.58 6.07
N PRO A 169 14.43 -17.52 6.51
CA PRO A 169 14.28 -18.10 7.83
C PRO A 169 14.24 -16.97 8.87
N ALA A 170 13.35 -17.14 9.86
CA ALA A 170 13.25 -16.17 10.94
C ALA A 170 14.61 -15.98 11.59
N ARG A 171 15.15 -14.77 11.53
CA ARG A 171 16.39 -14.44 12.25
C ARG A 171 16.04 -14.29 13.72
N GLU A 172 16.90 -14.82 14.59
CA GLU A 172 16.81 -14.50 16.01
C GLU A 172 16.79 -12.98 16.19
N ARG A 173 15.80 -12.50 16.91
CA ARG A 173 15.65 -11.06 17.17
C ARG A 173 16.70 -10.66 18.20
N THR A 174 17.75 -9.99 17.77
CA THR A 174 18.74 -9.41 18.68
C THR A 174 18.09 -8.25 19.42
N VAL A 175 18.12 -8.31 20.74
CA VAL A 175 17.66 -7.21 21.59
C VAL A 175 18.79 -6.21 21.71
N TYR A 176 18.53 -4.98 21.23
CA TYR A 176 19.43 -3.85 21.44
C TYR A 176 19.40 -3.43 22.92
N ARG A 177 20.56 -3.26 23.51
CA ARG A 177 20.69 -2.82 24.89
C ARG A 177 21.32 -1.43 24.93
N PRO A 178 20.75 -0.47 25.72
CA PRO A 178 21.35 0.84 25.91
C PRO A 178 22.77 0.72 26.44
N SER A 179 23.68 1.50 25.89
CA SER A 179 25.08 1.46 26.25
C SER A 179 25.74 2.84 26.37
N LEU A 180 25.04 3.91 26.00
CA LEU A 180 25.60 5.25 26.00
C LEU A 180 25.49 5.86 27.41
N PRO A 181 26.58 6.47 27.92
CA PRO A 181 26.54 7.22 29.16
C PRO A 181 25.71 8.50 28.99
N GLU A 182 25.08 8.97 30.06
CA GLU A 182 24.37 10.24 30.05
C GLU A 182 25.32 11.41 29.78
N THR A 183 24.94 12.20 28.77
CA THR A 183 25.65 13.47 28.46
C THR A 183 25.15 14.60 29.33
N ALA A 184 26.06 15.46 29.82
CA ALA A 184 25.70 16.62 30.59
C ALA A 184 24.78 17.55 29.78
N LYS A 185 23.68 17.98 30.38
CA LYS A 185 22.71 18.90 29.78
C LYS A 185 23.23 20.32 29.81
N SER A 186 23.77 20.80 28.70
CA SER A 186 24.40 22.10 28.56
C SER A 186 23.77 23.01 27.51
N ALA A 187 22.95 22.47 26.62
CA ALA A 187 22.31 23.25 25.57
C ALA A 187 20.94 23.79 26.03
N ALA A 188 20.67 25.04 25.67
CA ALA A 188 19.42 25.73 26.01
C ALA A 188 18.21 25.35 25.14
N LYS A 189 18.32 24.27 24.31
CA LYS A 189 17.24 23.80 23.42
C LYS A 189 16.57 22.61 24.05
N ASP A 190 15.26 22.49 23.84
CA ASP A 190 14.48 21.32 24.18
C ASP A 190 14.23 20.46 22.93
N VAL A 191 14.26 19.13 23.10
CA VAL A 191 13.96 18.17 22.05
C VAL A 191 12.68 17.41 22.39
N VAL A 192 11.76 17.34 21.43
CA VAL A 192 10.57 16.49 21.53
C VAL A 192 10.76 15.29 20.62
N ILE A 193 10.74 14.10 21.19
CA ILE A 193 10.84 12.84 20.47
C ILE A 193 9.40 12.33 20.28
N VAL A 194 8.93 12.32 19.04
CA VAL A 194 7.62 11.76 18.71
C VAL A 194 7.84 10.31 18.25
N THR A 195 7.14 9.38 18.87
CA THR A 195 7.27 7.95 18.59
C THR A 195 5.92 7.27 18.46
N ASN A 196 5.89 6.14 17.80
CA ASN A 196 4.78 5.19 17.76
C ASN A 196 5.21 3.83 18.36
N CYS A 197 6.10 3.88 19.36
CA CYS A 197 6.65 2.68 19.99
C CYS A 197 5.54 1.89 20.69
N ALA A 198 5.41 0.61 20.32
CA ALA A 198 4.53 -0.31 21.03
C ALA A 198 5.20 -0.81 22.32
N SER A 199 4.41 -1.30 23.27
CA SER A 199 4.93 -1.85 24.53
C SER A 199 5.89 -3.03 24.33
N GLU A 200 5.70 -3.77 23.22
CA GLU A 200 6.53 -4.89 22.80
C GLU A 200 7.77 -4.52 21.96
N ASP A 201 7.89 -3.25 21.55
CA ASP A 201 9.02 -2.75 20.75
C ASP A 201 10.23 -2.37 21.61
N GLU A 202 10.76 -3.36 22.33
CA GLU A 202 11.87 -3.18 23.26
C GLU A 202 13.10 -2.53 22.60
N ASN A 203 13.42 -2.90 21.35
CA ASN A 203 14.55 -2.31 20.64
C ASN A 203 14.37 -0.82 20.36
N LEU A 204 13.18 -0.39 19.93
CA LEU A 204 12.91 1.02 19.67
C LEU A 204 12.93 1.83 20.98
N ALA A 205 12.35 1.27 22.05
CA ALA A 205 12.39 1.91 23.37
C ALA A 205 13.84 2.11 23.86
N ASN A 206 14.69 1.10 23.73
CA ASN A 206 16.09 1.16 24.10
C ASN A 206 16.90 2.13 23.24
N MET A 207 16.64 2.20 21.92
CA MET A 207 17.27 3.20 21.04
C MET A 207 16.87 4.64 21.43
N ILE A 208 15.60 4.86 21.80
CA ILE A 208 15.14 6.16 22.31
C ILE A 208 15.86 6.51 23.61
N ALA A 209 16.06 5.55 24.51
CA ALA A 209 16.78 5.77 25.76
C ALA A 209 18.23 6.21 25.50
N ASP A 210 18.97 5.52 24.64
CA ASP A 210 20.33 5.90 24.25
C ASP A 210 20.39 7.26 23.57
N PHE A 211 19.45 7.53 22.66
CA PHE A 211 19.37 8.83 22.00
C PHE A 211 19.19 9.96 23.03
N ARG A 212 18.30 9.77 24.01
CA ARG A 212 18.10 10.74 25.10
C ARG A 212 19.33 10.92 25.99
N ALA A 213 20.02 9.83 26.30
CA ALA A 213 21.27 9.88 27.06
C ALA A 213 22.36 10.68 26.34
N ALA A 214 22.48 10.55 25.03
CA ALA A 214 23.45 11.25 24.20
C ALA A 214 23.13 12.73 23.96
N LEU A 215 21.88 13.18 24.18
CA LEU A 215 21.50 14.58 23.94
C LEU A 215 22.10 15.53 24.99
N PRO A 216 22.73 16.64 24.55
CA PRO A 216 23.22 17.67 25.49
C PRO A 216 22.12 18.62 25.97
N CYS A 217 20.87 18.32 25.76
CA CYS A 217 19.71 19.16 26.11
C CYS A 217 18.59 18.31 26.75
N GLU A 218 17.62 18.99 27.36
CA GLU A 218 16.43 18.34 27.88
C GLU A 218 15.60 17.72 26.74
N SER A 219 14.96 16.59 27.02
CA SER A 219 14.13 15.92 26.05
C SER A 219 12.88 15.28 26.66
N ARG A 220 11.77 15.34 25.94
CA ARG A 220 10.54 14.64 26.30
C ARG A 220 10.12 13.70 25.19
N VAL A 221 9.52 12.59 25.57
CA VAL A 221 8.95 11.61 24.63
C VAL A 221 7.44 11.79 24.56
N VAL A 222 6.91 11.78 23.34
CA VAL A 222 5.46 11.81 23.07
C VAL A 222 5.16 10.54 22.27
N ASN A 223 4.47 9.60 22.88
CA ASN A 223 4.06 8.37 22.20
C ASN A 223 2.66 8.55 21.60
N LEU A 224 2.56 8.46 20.27
CA LEU A 224 1.29 8.64 19.56
C LEU A 224 0.25 7.59 19.91
N ARG A 225 0.67 6.41 20.40
CA ARG A 225 -0.26 5.34 20.84
C ARG A 225 -1.02 5.68 22.12
N GLU A 226 -0.54 6.66 22.89
CA GLU A 226 -1.20 7.10 24.12
C GLU A 226 -2.34 8.11 23.88
N PHE A 227 -2.48 8.57 22.64
CA PHE A 227 -3.55 9.50 22.26
C PHE A 227 -4.70 8.76 21.57
N PRO A 228 -5.94 8.95 22.04
CA PRO A 228 -7.11 8.42 21.33
C PRO A 228 -7.30 9.22 20.03
N PHE A 229 -7.33 8.53 18.90
CA PHE A 229 -7.69 9.07 17.60
C PHE A 229 -9.13 8.75 17.25
#